data_114e00425c95aff98c2518ce45ea552e
#
_entry.id   114e00425c95aff98c2518ce45ea552e
#
_cell.length_a   1.000
_cell.length_b   1.000
_cell.length_c   1.000
_cell.angle_alpha   90.00
_cell.angle_beta   90.00
_cell.angle_gamma   90.00
#
_symmetry.space_group_name_H-M   'P 1'
#
loop_
_entity.id
_entity.type
_entity.pdbx_description
1 polymer ?
#
loop_
_entity_poly.entity_id
_entity_poly.type
_entity_poly.pdbx_seq_one_letter_code
_entity_poly.pdbx_strand_id
1 'polypeptide(L)'
;LRSRNIGSLDVGSPIYFRRLQAGQVAGYELDKDGNGVTLKVFVTAPYEKYVNENTRFWQASGIDVTLDANGVKVQTESLVAILIGGIAFETPAGSTDLPEAAAGATFSLFESRLEALKNPDMDVLKVAMVFGESVRGLVVGAPVDFLGIDIGTVSAVKAEVNQATRRIDIVVEADVYPARLRGRSVTKRAALSAKERIAAVDAMVGRGLRGQLRTGSLLAG
;
A
#
# COMPACT_ATOMS: atom_id res chain seq x y z
N LEU A 1 -5.03 16.87 -3.89
CA LEU A 1 -4.78 15.59 -3.24
C LEU A 1 -6.07 15.07 -2.62
N ARG A 2 -6.28 13.75 -2.64
CA ARG A 2 -7.43 13.12 -1.98
C ARG A 2 -6.98 12.30 -0.78
N SER A 3 -7.71 12.42 0.34
CA SER A 3 -7.47 11.67 1.57
C SER A 3 -8.80 11.31 2.23
N ARG A 4 -8.77 10.33 3.14
CA ARG A 4 -9.93 9.98 3.98
C ARG A 4 -10.19 11.04 5.05
N ASN A 5 -9.14 11.67 5.55
CA ASN A 5 -9.18 12.71 6.57
C ASN A 5 -8.08 13.74 6.32
N ILE A 6 -8.20 14.91 6.95
CA ILE A 6 -7.22 15.98 6.81
C ILE A 6 -6.02 15.82 7.78
N GLY A 7 -6.18 15.01 8.85
CA GLY A 7 -5.17 14.88 9.89
C GLY A 7 -4.86 16.20 10.58
N SER A 8 -3.57 16.52 10.71
CA SER A 8 -3.07 17.78 11.28
C SER A 8 -2.84 18.89 10.23
N LEU A 9 -3.28 18.68 8.98
CA LEU A 9 -3.07 19.64 7.91
C LEU A 9 -4.10 20.78 7.96
N ASP A 10 -3.64 21.97 7.57
CA ASP A 10 -4.48 23.16 7.42
C ASP A 10 -4.01 23.98 6.20
N VAL A 11 -4.75 25.03 5.87
CA VAL A 11 -4.32 26.01 4.86
C VAL A 11 -2.98 26.61 5.29
N GLY A 12 -2.03 26.65 4.37
CA GLY A 12 -0.65 27.09 4.66
C GLY A 12 0.27 25.99 5.16
N SER A 13 -0.22 24.77 5.47
CA SER A 13 0.65 23.65 5.80
C SER A 13 1.69 23.43 4.70
N PRO A 14 2.99 23.27 5.06
CA PRO A 14 4.07 23.20 4.09
C PRO A 14 4.06 21.87 3.32
N ILE A 15 4.55 21.94 2.08
CA ILE A 15 4.84 20.77 1.26
C ILE A 15 6.34 20.65 1.11
N TYR A 16 6.86 19.44 1.30
CA TYR A 16 8.29 19.15 1.28
C TYR A 16 8.67 18.24 0.13
N PHE A 17 9.78 18.58 -0.52
CA PHE A 17 10.51 17.71 -1.43
C PHE A 17 11.92 17.55 -0.91
N ARG A 18 12.37 16.34 -0.58
CA ARG A 18 13.69 16.05 -0.01
C ARG A 18 14.03 16.96 1.20
N ARG A 19 13.05 17.20 2.07
CA ARG A 19 13.13 18.08 3.26
C ARG A 19 13.27 19.58 2.97
N LEU A 20 13.19 20.01 1.71
CA LEU A 20 13.11 21.42 1.33
C LEU A 20 11.64 21.80 1.16
N GLN A 21 11.25 22.95 1.67
CA GLN A 21 9.89 23.43 1.44
C GLN A 21 9.68 23.74 -0.04
N ALA A 22 8.79 23.05 -0.65
CA ALA A 22 8.52 23.06 -2.09
C ALA A 22 7.13 23.63 -2.43
N GLY A 23 6.33 23.99 -1.41
CA GLY A 23 4.98 24.51 -1.62
C GLY A 23 4.17 24.57 -0.33
N GLN A 24 2.86 24.68 -0.49
CA GLN A 24 1.92 24.74 0.63
C GLN A 24 0.53 24.25 0.24
N VAL A 25 -0.27 23.92 1.25
CA VAL A 25 -1.71 23.67 1.10
C VAL A 25 -2.41 25.00 0.85
N ALA A 26 -3.13 25.11 -0.25
CA ALA A 26 -3.87 26.31 -0.65
C ALA A 26 -5.32 26.31 -0.15
N GLY A 27 -5.88 25.12 0.12
CA GLY A 27 -7.25 24.96 0.61
C GLY A 27 -7.65 23.51 0.66
N TYR A 28 -8.79 23.24 1.25
CA TYR A 28 -9.38 21.91 1.28
C TYR A 28 -10.91 21.98 1.28
N GLU A 29 -11.55 20.91 0.85
CA GLU A 29 -13.00 20.78 0.85
C GLU A 29 -13.40 19.33 1.15
N LEU A 30 -14.52 19.16 1.85
CA LEU A 30 -15.12 17.85 2.07
C LEU A 30 -15.69 17.35 0.74
N ASP A 31 -15.44 16.09 0.40
CA ASP A 31 -16.01 15.49 -0.79
C ASP A 31 -17.55 15.39 -0.65
N LYS A 32 -18.28 15.54 -1.75
CA LYS A 32 -19.76 15.61 -1.74
C LYS A 32 -20.45 14.39 -1.13
N ASP A 33 -19.80 13.25 -1.16
CA ASP A 33 -20.26 12.00 -0.59
C ASP A 33 -19.92 11.83 0.90
N GLY A 34 -19.19 12.81 1.48
CA GLY A 34 -18.76 12.81 2.88
C GLY A 34 -17.68 11.79 3.23
N ASN A 35 -17.17 11.02 2.24
CA ASN A 35 -16.26 9.90 2.48
C ASN A 35 -14.77 10.29 2.39
N GLY A 36 -14.47 11.53 2.05
CA GLY A 36 -13.10 11.99 1.88
C GLY A 36 -12.97 13.51 1.89
N VAL A 37 -11.73 13.95 1.83
CA VAL A 37 -11.35 15.36 1.75
C VAL A 37 -10.43 15.54 0.54
N THR A 38 -10.71 16.56 -0.25
CA THR A 38 -9.88 17.00 -1.35
C THR A 38 -9.09 18.23 -0.93
N LEU A 39 -7.74 18.12 -0.88
CA LEU A 39 -6.84 19.22 -0.60
C LEU A 39 -6.33 19.81 -1.92
N LYS A 40 -6.40 21.12 -2.04
CA LYS A 40 -5.77 21.91 -3.10
C LYS A 40 -4.37 22.30 -2.64
N VAL A 41 -3.37 21.91 -3.41
CA VAL A 41 -1.97 22.15 -3.07
C VAL A 41 -1.28 22.93 -4.16
N PHE A 42 -0.33 23.77 -3.77
CA PHE A 42 0.48 24.54 -4.68
C PHE A 42 1.95 24.15 -4.49
N VAL A 43 2.58 23.67 -5.56
CA VAL A 43 4.01 23.38 -5.61
C VAL A 43 4.69 24.49 -6.38
N THR A 44 5.69 25.13 -5.75
CA THR A 44 6.41 26.29 -6.30
C THR A 44 7.54 25.86 -7.24
N ALA A 45 7.85 26.71 -8.20
CA ALA A 45 9.05 26.55 -9.03
C ALA A 45 10.34 26.56 -8.18
N PRO A 46 11.34 25.72 -8.48
CA PRO A 46 11.40 24.80 -9.63
C PRO A 46 10.93 23.36 -9.30
N TYR A 47 10.19 23.16 -8.21
CA TYR A 47 9.87 21.81 -7.68
C TYR A 47 8.73 21.12 -8.43
N GLU A 48 7.88 21.85 -9.17
CA GLU A 48 6.79 21.32 -9.97
C GLU A 48 7.27 20.30 -11.01
N LYS A 49 8.46 20.50 -11.58
CA LYS A 49 9.08 19.59 -12.55
C LYS A 49 9.40 18.19 -12.00
N TYR A 50 9.40 18.03 -10.67
CA TYR A 50 9.59 16.75 -10.02
C TYR A 50 8.28 16.03 -9.72
N VAL A 51 7.14 16.63 -10.10
CA VAL A 51 5.81 16.04 -9.94
C VAL A 51 5.36 15.45 -11.27
N ASN A 52 5.15 14.16 -11.32
CA ASN A 52 4.58 13.44 -12.46
C ASN A 52 3.48 12.49 -12.01
N GLU A 53 2.85 11.74 -12.92
CA GLU A 53 1.73 10.85 -12.60
C GLU A 53 2.05 9.77 -11.55
N ASN A 54 3.33 9.39 -11.40
CA ASN A 54 3.79 8.41 -10.43
C ASN A 54 4.25 9.00 -9.10
N THR A 55 4.19 10.33 -8.95
CA THR A 55 4.54 10.99 -7.69
C THR A 55 3.63 10.53 -6.55
N ARG A 56 4.21 10.28 -5.41
CA ARG A 56 3.53 9.85 -4.19
C ARG A 56 3.59 10.96 -3.16
N PHE A 57 2.44 11.22 -2.53
CA PHE A 57 2.29 12.23 -1.49
C PHE A 57 1.88 11.57 -0.19
N TRP A 58 2.47 11.99 0.93
CA TRP A 58 2.12 11.49 2.27
C TRP A 58 2.12 12.60 3.31
N GLN A 59 1.45 12.35 4.44
CA GLN A 59 1.48 13.26 5.57
C GLN A 59 2.84 13.18 6.25
N ALA A 60 3.53 14.33 6.35
CA ALA A 60 4.87 14.44 6.93
C ALA A 60 4.85 14.77 8.43
N SER A 61 3.67 14.74 9.06
CA SER A 61 3.46 15.05 10.48
C SER A 61 3.71 13.87 11.41
N GLY A 62 4.04 12.68 10.87
CA GLY A 62 4.27 11.47 11.64
C GLY A 62 5.73 11.22 12.01
N ILE A 63 5.94 10.52 13.11
CA ILE A 63 7.19 9.83 13.40
C ILE A 63 7.06 8.44 12.79
N ASP A 64 7.79 8.18 11.69
CA ASP A 64 7.85 6.85 11.10
C ASP A 64 8.74 5.96 11.98
N VAL A 65 8.11 5.05 12.72
CA VAL A 65 8.81 4.03 13.50
C VAL A 65 8.72 2.72 12.73
N THR A 66 9.84 2.25 12.22
CA THR A 66 9.95 0.92 11.62
C THR A 66 10.71 0.00 12.55
N LEU A 67 10.11 -1.16 12.86
CA LEU A 67 10.79 -2.28 13.52
C LEU A 67 11.22 -3.26 12.44
N ASP A 68 12.52 -3.43 12.29
CA ASP A 68 13.10 -4.46 11.41
C ASP A 68 14.07 -5.35 12.20
N ALA A 69 14.63 -6.36 11.55
CA ALA A 69 15.62 -7.27 12.16
C ALA A 69 16.88 -6.55 12.68
N ASN A 70 17.11 -5.29 12.30
CA ASN A 70 18.24 -4.46 12.73
C ASN A 70 17.87 -3.50 13.88
N GLY A 71 16.63 -3.56 14.38
CA GLY A 71 16.15 -2.75 15.49
C GLY A 71 15.08 -1.73 15.13
N VAL A 72 14.91 -0.75 16.01
CA VAL A 72 13.94 0.33 15.85
C VAL A 72 14.58 1.46 15.05
N LYS A 73 14.06 1.74 13.87
CA LYS A 73 14.41 2.95 13.11
C LYS A 73 13.31 3.99 13.28
N VAL A 74 13.69 5.14 13.81
CA VAL A 74 12.81 6.31 13.90
C VAL A 74 13.22 7.27 12.81
N GLN A 75 12.33 7.52 11.85
CA GLN A 75 12.52 8.52 10.83
C GLN A 75 11.51 9.66 11.04
N THR A 76 12.00 10.89 11.03
CA THR A 76 11.16 12.08 11.07
C THR A 76 11.61 13.03 9.95
N GLU A 77 10.63 13.58 9.24
CA GLU A 77 10.90 14.50 8.13
C GLU A 77 11.44 15.84 8.62
N SER A 78 10.87 16.36 9.69
CA SER A 78 11.30 17.62 10.34
C SER A 78 10.60 17.77 11.69
N LEU A 79 11.31 18.34 12.69
CA LEU A 79 10.70 18.71 13.98
C LEU A 79 9.58 19.75 13.81
N VAL A 80 9.70 20.64 12.85
CA VAL A 80 8.68 21.63 12.51
C VAL A 80 7.45 20.97 11.91
N ALA A 81 7.64 19.96 11.04
CA ALA A 81 6.55 19.19 10.44
C ALA A 81 5.77 18.37 11.48
N ILE A 82 6.40 17.93 12.56
CA ILE A 82 5.71 17.25 13.67
C ILE A 82 4.75 18.20 14.40
N LEU A 83 5.12 19.48 14.54
CA LEU A 83 4.33 20.45 15.29
C LEU A 83 3.24 21.12 14.45
N ILE A 84 3.50 21.40 13.18
CA ILE A 84 2.63 22.19 12.30
C ILE A 84 1.85 21.29 11.33
N GLY A 85 2.27 20.05 11.17
CA GLY A 85 1.81 19.20 10.07
C GLY A 85 2.47 19.59 8.76
N GLY A 86 2.40 18.70 7.77
CA GLY A 86 2.94 18.95 6.44
C GLY A 86 2.67 17.80 5.50
N ILE A 87 2.98 18.01 4.25
CA ILE A 87 2.91 16.98 3.19
C ILE A 87 4.32 16.82 2.63
N ALA A 88 4.75 15.61 2.39
CA ALA A 88 5.96 15.35 1.62
C ALA A 88 5.62 14.60 0.34
N PHE A 89 6.48 14.72 -0.67
CA PHE A 89 6.33 13.95 -1.90
C PHE A 89 7.67 13.46 -2.43
N GLU A 90 7.57 12.37 -3.18
CA GLU A 90 8.69 11.75 -3.89
C GLU A 90 8.18 11.06 -5.16
N THR A 91 8.98 11.12 -6.21
CA THR A 91 8.77 10.32 -7.41
C THR A 91 9.69 9.11 -7.34
N PRO A 92 9.14 7.87 -7.34
CA PRO A 92 9.94 6.65 -7.23
C PRO A 92 10.97 6.54 -8.36
N ALA A 93 12.15 5.98 -8.04
CA ALA A 93 13.19 5.73 -9.01
C ALA A 93 12.67 4.87 -10.17
N GLY A 94 13.02 5.24 -11.41
CA GLY A 94 12.52 4.59 -12.64
C GLY A 94 11.25 5.22 -13.20
N SER A 95 10.72 6.25 -12.57
CA SER A 95 9.57 7.04 -13.07
C SER A 95 9.92 8.50 -13.33
N THR A 96 11.19 8.86 -13.27
CA THR A 96 11.67 10.24 -13.45
C THR A 96 11.61 10.73 -14.88
N ASP A 97 11.52 9.82 -15.86
CA ASP A 97 11.49 10.15 -17.29
C ASP A 97 10.07 10.41 -17.82
N LEU A 98 9.07 10.42 -16.94
CA LEU A 98 7.70 10.72 -17.30
C LEU A 98 7.48 12.25 -17.39
N PRO A 99 6.54 12.70 -18.24
CA PRO A 99 6.20 14.10 -18.35
C PRO A 99 5.69 14.66 -17.00
N GLU A 100 5.91 15.95 -16.79
CA GLU A 100 5.37 16.67 -15.63
C GLU A 100 3.85 16.53 -15.54
N ALA A 101 3.34 16.46 -14.32
CA ALA A 101 1.90 16.39 -14.09
C ALA A 101 1.24 17.70 -14.51
N ALA A 102 0.10 17.60 -15.19
CA ALA A 102 -0.68 18.76 -15.55
C ALA A 102 -1.21 19.49 -14.30
N ALA A 103 -1.39 20.80 -14.42
CA ALA A 103 -2.06 21.58 -13.39
C ALA A 103 -3.47 21.01 -13.12
N GLY A 104 -3.80 20.83 -11.86
CA GLY A 104 -5.07 20.21 -11.45
C GLY A 104 -5.06 18.68 -11.43
N ALA A 105 -3.93 18.04 -11.71
CA ALA A 105 -3.79 16.59 -11.54
C ALA A 105 -4.15 16.16 -10.11
N THR A 106 -4.80 15.01 -9.99
CA THR A 106 -5.27 14.48 -8.71
C THR A 106 -4.42 13.29 -8.26
N PHE A 107 -3.95 13.32 -7.01
CA PHE A 107 -3.14 12.26 -6.40
C PHE A 107 -3.75 11.83 -5.08
N SER A 108 -3.44 10.63 -4.64
CA SER A 108 -3.77 10.16 -3.28
C SER A 108 -2.78 10.72 -2.27
N LEU A 109 -3.28 11.14 -1.11
CA LEU A 109 -2.48 11.50 0.05
C LEU A 109 -2.49 10.31 1.02
N PHE A 110 -1.34 9.73 1.26
CA PHE A 110 -1.14 8.59 2.16
C PHE A 110 -0.85 9.07 3.59
N GLU A 111 -1.10 8.22 4.57
CA GLU A 111 -0.84 8.56 5.99
C GLU A 111 0.65 8.53 6.32
N SER A 112 1.45 7.72 5.64
CA SER A 112 2.89 7.61 5.86
C SER A 112 3.68 7.45 4.58
N ARG A 113 5.00 7.74 4.64
CA ARG A 113 5.94 7.50 3.55
C ARG A 113 6.01 6.01 3.18
N LEU A 114 5.98 5.14 4.20
CA LEU A 114 6.01 3.69 3.99
C LEU A 114 4.82 3.22 3.15
N GLU A 115 3.63 3.72 3.45
CA GLU A 115 2.42 3.42 2.69
C GLU A 115 2.47 4.00 1.27
N ALA A 116 2.89 5.25 1.13
CA ALA A 116 2.99 5.93 -0.16
C ALA A 116 3.96 5.24 -1.12
N LEU A 117 5.11 4.77 -0.60
CA LEU A 117 6.16 4.13 -1.38
C LEU A 117 6.04 2.60 -1.44
N LYS A 118 5.12 2.00 -0.69
CA LYS A 118 4.70 0.65 -1.05
C LYS A 118 4.33 0.72 -2.52
N ASN A 119 5.08 -0.02 -3.37
CA ASN A 119 4.62 -0.21 -4.74
C ASN A 119 3.13 -0.52 -4.65
N PRO A 120 2.24 0.27 -5.28
CA PRO A 120 0.88 -0.21 -5.42
C PRO A 120 1.05 -1.52 -6.16
N ASP A 121 0.78 -2.60 -5.44
CA ASP A 121 0.73 -3.91 -6.04
C ASP A 121 -0.40 -3.84 -7.07
N MET A 122 -0.07 -3.33 -8.26
CA MET A 122 -1.00 -3.01 -9.33
C MET A 122 -1.76 -4.24 -9.80
N ASP A 123 -1.27 -5.43 -9.42
CA ASP A 123 -1.84 -6.73 -9.69
C ASP A 123 -2.21 -7.43 -8.38
N VAL A 124 -3.32 -7.03 -7.76
CA VAL A 124 -3.87 -7.75 -6.62
C VAL A 124 -4.65 -8.96 -7.13
N LEU A 125 -4.23 -10.13 -6.72
CA LEU A 125 -4.96 -11.38 -6.94
C LEU A 125 -5.67 -11.76 -5.64
N LYS A 126 -6.99 -11.72 -5.63
CA LYS A 126 -7.78 -12.19 -4.50
C LYS A 126 -7.86 -13.71 -4.54
N VAL A 127 -7.43 -14.33 -3.45
CA VAL A 127 -7.42 -15.79 -3.28
C VAL A 127 -8.27 -16.13 -2.08
N ALA A 128 -9.15 -17.12 -2.23
CA ALA A 128 -9.88 -17.72 -1.12
C ALA A 128 -9.30 -19.10 -0.81
N MET A 129 -9.02 -19.34 0.46
CA MET A 129 -8.52 -20.61 0.97
C MET A 129 -9.52 -21.17 1.99
N VAL A 130 -9.89 -22.43 1.84
CA VAL A 130 -10.85 -23.10 2.73
C VAL A 130 -10.08 -23.99 3.70
N PHE A 131 -10.27 -23.77 5.00
CA PHE A 131 -9.67 -24.57 6.06
C PHE A 131 -10.75 -25.37 6.80
N GLY A 132 -10.52 -26.67 6.94
CA GLY A 132 -11.34 -27.57 7.76
C GLY A 132 -10.89 -27.66 9.22
N GLU A 133 -9.86 -26.91 9.59
CA GLU A 133 -9.26 -26.86 10.92
C GLU A 133 -9.30 -25.47 11.51
N SER A 134 -8.97 -25.35 12.81
CA SER A 134 -9.00 -24.06 13.51
C SER A 134 -7.97 -23.10 12.97
N VAL A 135 -8.41 -21.90 12.61
CA VAL A 135 -7.57 -20.76 12.21
C VAL A 135 -7.28 -19.82 13.39
N ARG A 136 -7.32 -20.34 14.62
CA ARG A 136 -7.12 -19.53 15.84
C ARG A 136 -5.79 -18.79 15.77
N GLY A 137 -5.84 -17.48 16.02
CA GLY A 137 -4.67 -16.58 15.98
C GLY A 137 -4.44 -15.94 14.63
N LEU A 138 -5.12 -16.37 13.56
CA LEU A 138 -5.09 -15.67 12.29
C LEU A 138 -5.95 -14.40 12.36
N VAL A 139 -5.37 -13.27 12.01
CA VAL A 139 -6.03 -11.96 11.98
C VAL A 139 -6.00 -11.36 10.58
N VAL A 140 -6.92 -10.45 10.31
CA VAL A 140 -6.85 -9.61 9.11
C VAL A 140 -5.56 -8.79 9.17
N GLY A 141 -4.86 -8.70 8.03
CA GLY A 141 -3.52 -8.08 7.94
C GLY A 141 -2.35 -9.05 8.20
N ALA A 142 -2.61 -10.30 8.61
CA ALA A 142 -1.55 -11.31 8.72
C ALA A 142 -0.84 -11.52 7.38
N PRO A 143 0.51 -11.68 7.37
CA PRO A 143 1.26 -11.88 6.13
C PRO A 143 0.95 -13.24 5.50
N VAL A 144 1.00 -13.26 4.18
CA VAL A 144 0.98 -14.49 3.36
C VAL A 144 2.33 -14.66 2.72
N ASP A 145 3.03 -15.73 3.09
CA ASP A 145 4.38 -16.04 2.61
C ASP A 145 4.36 -17.15 1.57
N PHE A 146 5.24 -17.04 0.61
CA PHE A 146 5.60 -18.12 -0.31
C PHE A 146 7.10 -18.38 -0.24
N LEU A 147 7.49 -19.52 0.30
CA LEU A 147 8.89 -19.90 0.52
C LEU A 147 9.71 -18.83 1.29
N GLY A 148 9.09 -18.16 2.26
CA GLY A 148 9.73 -17.13 3.06
C GLY A 148 9.73 -15.73 2.44
N ILE A 149 9.09 -15.56 1.28
CA ILE A 149 8.88 -14.25 0.65
C ILE A 149 7.46 -13.81 0.96
N ASP A 150 7.30 -12.65 1.60
CA ASP A 150 5.98 -12.01 1.80
C ASP A 150 5.37 -11.67 0.44
N ILE A 151 4.28 -12.34 0.09
CA ILE A 151 3.57 -12.19 -1.17
C ILE A 151 2.17 -11.61 -1.02
N GLY A 152 1.70 -11.37 0.19
CA GLY A 152 0.34 -10.90 0.39
C GLY A 152 -0.07 -10.70 1.83
N THR A 153 -1.34 -10.39 2.02
CA THR A 153 -1.94 -10.22 3.34
C THR A 153 -3.34 -10.83 3.39
N VAL A 154 -3.72 -11.33 4.55
CA VAL A 154 -5.09 -11.77 4.82
C VAL A 154 -6.03 -10.57 4.81
N SER A 155 -7.06 -10.59 3.97
CA SER A 155 -8.04 -9.52 3.84
C SER A 155 -9.35 -9.81 4.60
N ALA A 156 -9.72 -11.08 4.76
CA ALA A 156 -10.88 -11.46 5.57
C ALA A 156 -10.76 -12.90 6.10
N VAL A 157 -11.39 -13.14 7.24
CA VAL A 157 -11.59 -14.49 7.81
C VAL A 157 -13.09 -14.65 8.09
N LYS A 158 -13.73 -15.63 7.47
CA LYS A 158 -15.18 -15.86 7.52
C LYS A 158 -15.46 -17.31 7.84
N ALA A 159 -16.57 -17.57 8.54
CA ALA A 159 -17.13 -18.90 8.70
C ALA A 159 -18.32 -19.04 7.75
N GLU A 160 -18.30 -20.07 6.90
CA GLU A 160 -19.37 -20.34 5.95
C GLU A 160 -19.94 -21.74 6.17
N VAL A 161 -21.25 -21.87 6.05
CA VAL A 161 -21.90 -23.17 6.13
C VAL A 161 -21.88 -23.82 4.75
N ASN A 162 -21.14 -24.90 4.62
CA ASN A 162 -21.14 -25.71 3.41
C ASN A 162 -22.44 -26.54 3.38
N GLN A 163 -23.35 -26.15 2.51
CA GLN A 163 -24.67 -26.80 2.42
C GLN A 163 -24.58 -28.26 1.95
N ALA A 164 -23.60 -28.64 1.18
CA ALA A 164 -23.45 -29.99 0.68
C ALA A 164 -22.94 -30.95 1.76
N THR A 165 -22.01 -30.51 2.61
CA THR A 165 -21.40 -31.32 3.67
C THR A 165 -22.03 -31.10 5.04
N ARG A 166 -22.88 -30.06 5.20
CA ARG A 166 -23.45 -29.57 6.46
C ARG A 166 -22.37 -29.25 7.51
N ARG A 167 -21.17 -28.89 7.07
CA ARG A 167 -20.05 -28.48 7.94
C ARG A 167 -19.84 -26.97 7.86
N ILE A 168 -19.24 -26.44 8.89
CA ILE A 168 -18.74 -25.06 8.88
C ILE A 168 -17.33 -25.11 8.35
N ASP A 169 -17.10 -24.45 7.22
CA ASP A 169 -15.78 -24.26 6.64
C ASP A 169 -15.31 -22.83 6.99
N ILE A 170 -14.03 -22.69 7.27
CA ILE A 170 -13.43 -21.38 7.48
C ILE A 170 -12.82 -20.93 6.16
N VAL A 171 -13.34 -19.82 5.64
CA VAL A 171 -12.84 -19.20 4.41
C VAL A 171 -11.92 -18.04 4.77
N VAL A 172 -10.67 -18.14 4.37
CA VAL A 172 -9.68 -17.10 4.50
C VAL A 172 -9.47 -16.44 3.14
N GLU A 173 -9.83 -15.18 3.02
CA GLU A 173 -9.55 -14.38 1.84
C GLU A 173 -8.20 -13.68 2.03
N ALA A 174 -7.40 -13.66 0.98
CA ALA A 174 -6.10 -13.00 0.97
C ALA A 174 -5.90 -12.18 -0.32
N ASP A 175 -5.29 -11.04 -0.17
CA ASP A 175 -4.79 -10.22 -1.27
C ASP A 175 -3.33 -10.63 -1.53
N VAL A 176 -3.10 -11.29 -2.66
CA VAL A 176 -1.78 -11.78 -3.09
C VAL A 176 -1.24 -10.86 -4.18
N TYR A 177 0.03 -10.55 -4.10
CA TYR A 177 0.76 -9.65 -4.98
C TYR A 177 1.76 -10.40 -5.86
N PRO A 178 1.36 -10.90 -7.04
CA PRO A 178 2.22 -11.72 -7.90
C PRO A 178 3.49 -11.00 -8.35
N ALA A 179 3.48 -9.66 -8.36
CA ALA A 179 4.64 -8.86 -8.70
C ALA A 179 5.82 -9.06 -7.73
N ARG A 180 5.56 -9.43 -6.48
CA ARG A 180 6.60 -9.69 -5.47
C ARG A 180 7.39 -10.98 -5.75
N LEU A 181 6.77 -11.95 -6.45
CA LEU A 181 7.42 -13.18 -6.89
C LEU A 181 8.24 -13.01 -8.17
N ARG A 182 7.94 -11.96 -8.94
CA ARG A 182 8.70 -11.64 -10.13
C ARG A 182 9.98 -10.96 -9.69
N GLY A 183 11.06 -11.72 -9.53
CA GLY A 183 12.38 -11.15 -9.41
C GLY A 183 12.61 -10.12 -10.53
N ARG A 184 13.62 -9.26 -10.41
CA ARG A 184 14.04 -8.25 -11.41
C ARG A 184 14.34 -8.87 -12.78
N SER A 185 13.41 -9.62 -13.35
CA SER A 185 13.51 -10.10 -14.72
C SER A 185 13.22 -8.93 -15.65
N VAL A 186 14.26 -8.48 -16.33
CA VAL A 186 14.33 -7.32 -17.23
C VAL A 186 13.48 -7.50 -18.51
N THR A 187 12.72 -8.53 -18.66
CA THR A 187 11.80 -8.69 -19.77
C THR A 187 10.45 -8.09 -19.43
N LYS A 188 10.12 -6.99 -20.10
CA LYS A 188 8.75 -6.45 -20.23
C LYS A 188 7.84 -7.53 -20.83
N ARG A 189 7.46 -8.52 -20.03
CA ARG A 189 6.38 -9.43 -20.42
C ARG A 189 5.09 -8.67 -20.17
N ALA A 190 4.26 -8.57 -21.20
CA ALA A 190 2.94 -7.94 -21.10
C ALA A 190 2.22 -8.46 -19.84
N ALA A 191 1.58 -7.57 -19.09
CA ALA A 191 0.83 -7.95 -17.91
C ALA A 191 -0.21 -9.01 -18.31
N LEU A 192 -0.20 -10.14 -17.60
CA LEU A 192 -1.18 -11.20 -17.83
C LEU A 192 -2.59 -10.65 -17.61
N SER A 193 -3.53 -10.99 -18.46
CA SER A 193 -4.94 -10.69 -18.24
C SER A 193 -5.46 -11.35 -16.96
N ALA A 194 -6.54 -10.85 -16.40
CA ALA A 194 -7.16 -11.44 -15.19
C ALA A 194 -7.46 -12.95 -15.37
N LYS A 195 -7.92 -13.34 -16.55
CA LYS A 195 -8.20 -14.74 -16.89
C LYS A 195 -6.95 -15.62 -16.90
N GLU A 196 -5.85 -15.13 -17.47
CA GLU A 196 -4.58 -15.87 -17.49
C GLU A 196 -3.98 -16.02 -16.10
N ARG A 197 -4.16 -15.04 -15.22
CA ARG A 197 -3.73 -15.10 -13.82
C ARG A 197 -4.49 -16.17 -13.05
N ILE A 198 -5.80 -16.22 -13.18
CA ILE A 198 -6.64 -17.26 -12.55
C ILE A 198 -6.22 -18.64 -13.06
N ALA A 199 -6.09 -18.83 -14.38
CA ALA A 199 -5.65 -20.08 -14.96
C ALA A 199 -4.26 -20.53 -14.47
N ALA A 200 -3.36 -19.59 -14.23
CA ALA A 200 -2.02 -19.90 -13.67
C ALA A 200 -2.13 -20.40 -12.22
N VAL A 201 -2.99 -19.80 -11.39
CA VAL A 201 -3.23 -20.26 -10.02
C VAL A 201 -3.90 -21.63 -10.02
N ASP A 202 -4.93 -21.84 -10.84
CA ASP A 202 -5.61 -23.13 -10.96
C ASP A 202 -4.62 -24.25 -11.36
N ALA A 203 -3.71 -23.95 -12.29
CA ALA A 203 -2.66 -24.89 -12.68
C ALA A 203 -1.67 -25.19 -11.53
N MET A 204 -1.35 -24.21 -10.67
CA MET A 204 -0.53 -24.43 -9.47
C MET A 204 -1.28 -25.25 -8.42
N VAL A 205 -2.55 -24.96 -8.19
CA VAL A 205 -3.42 -25.74 -7.30
C VAL A 205 -3.56 -27.18 -7.78
N GLY A 206 -3.72 -27.39 -9.09
CA GLY A 206 -3.75 -28.72 -9.70
C GLY A 206 -2.43 -29.51 -9.50
N ARG A 207 -1.29 -28.79 -9.37
CA ARG A 207 0.02 -29.38 -9.07
C ARG A 207 0.32 -29.53 -7.58
N GLY A 208 -0.63 -29.21 -6.71
CA GLY A 208 -0.51 -29.42 -5.28
C GLY A 208 -0.20 -28.17 -4.45
N LEU A 209 -0.31 -26.95 -5.02
CA LEU A 209 -0.23 -25.73 -4.21
C LEU A 209 -1.34 -25.72 -3.17
N ARG A 210 -1.00 -25.52 -1.91
CA ARG A 210 -1.95 -25.45 -0.79
C ARG A 210 -1.53 -24.35 0.18
N GLY A 211 -2.51 -23.68 0.77
CA GLY A 211 -2.29 -22.79 1.92
C GLY A 211 -2.07 -23.60 3.19
N GLN A 212 -1.12 -23.18 4.00
CA GLN A 212 -0.85 -23.78 5.31
C GLN A 212 -0.79 -22.68 6.37
N LEU A 213 -1.44 -22.91 7.50
CA LEU A 213 -1.31 -22.06 8.67
C LEU A 213 0.03 -22.30 9.36
N ARG A 214 0.74 -21.24 9.68
CA ARG A 214 1.97 -21.29 10.48
C ARG A 214 1.88 -20.32 11.65
N THR A 215 2.28 -20.73 12.80
CA THR A 215 2.51 -19.84 13.93
C THR A 215 3.79 -19.05 13.66
N GLY A 216 3.68 -17.72 13.53
CA GLY A 216 4.83 -16.85 13.48
C GLY A 216 5.57 -16.93 14.82
N SER A 217 6.76 -17.49 14.84
CA SER A 217 7.64 -17.40 16.02
C SER A 217 8.28 -16.01 16.03
N LEU A 218 7.93 -15.18 17.01
CA LEU A 218 8.62 -13.91 17.25
C LEU A 218 10.06 -14.10 17.80
N LEU A 219 10.49 -15.34 17.99
CA LEU A 219 11.76 -15.70 18.63
C LEU A 219 12.70 -16.55 17.76
N ALA A 220 12.38 -16.77 16.49
CA ALA A 220 13.26 -17.45 15.57
C ALA A 220 13.74 -16.47 14.50
N GLY A 221 14.69 -15.61 14.89
CA GLY A 221 15.62 -14.90 14.02
C GLY A 221 16.97 -15.57 14.11
#